data_4f4625e176370c542a113d5e6050817c
#
_entry.id   4f4625e176370c542a113d5e6050817c
#
_cell.length_a   1.000
_cell.length_b   1.000
_cell.length_c   1.000
_cell.angle_alpha   90.00
_cell.angle_beta   90.00
_cell.angle_gamma   90.00
#
_symmetry.space_group_name_H-M   'P 1'
#
loop_
_entity.id
_entity.type
_entity.pdbx_description
1 polymer ?
#
loop_
_entity_poly.entity_id
_entity_poly.type
_entity_poly.pdbx_seq_one_letter_code
_entity_poly.pdbx_strand_id
1 'polypeptide(L)'
;DSSTSRGLGDVYKRQVSDSGFSNNPLLDQLTTYASEQGSPIVAICAAIESEIADLDDADKEVFLADMGMEEPGLDRLIRAAFKLLGLQTYFTAGVKEVRAWTVPVGATGPQAAGVIHTDFERGFIRAQTIAYEDYIACKGEAGAKEAGKMRAEGKEYVVRDGDVMNFLFNV
;
A
#
# COMPACT_ATOMS: atom_id res chain seq x y z
N ASP A 1 -11.33 25.19 8.22
CA ASP A 1 -11.84 25.22 6.84
C ASP A 1 -12.32 23.85 6.45
N SER A 2 -13.64 23.70 6.37
CA SER A 2 -14.29 22.47 5.92
C SER A 2 -14.45 22.54 4.39
N SER A 3 -13.65 21.82 3.64
CA SER A 3 -13.93 21.60 2.22
C SER A 3 -14.84 20.39 2.08
N THR A 4 -16.06 20.63 1.67
CA THR A 4 -17.06 19.59 1.37
C THR A 4 -16.77 19.02 -0.03
N SER A 5 -16.27 17.80 -0.10
CA SER A 5 -16.19 17.03 -1.35
C SER A 5 -17.52 16.27 -1.54
N ARG A 6 -18.34 16.69 -2.50
CA ARG A 6 -19.59 16.00 -2.85
C ARG A 6 -19.24 14.73 -3.62
N GLY A 7 -19.48 13.56 -3.01
CA GLY A 7 -19.43 12.28 -3.71
C GLY A 7 -18.84 11.09 -2.97
N LEU A 8 -18.07 11.30 -1.90
CA LEU A 8 -17.39 10.23 -1.13
C LEU A 8 -17.65 10.30 0.39
N GLY A 9 -18.73 10.95 0.81
CA GLY A 9 -18.98 11.23 2.23
C GLY A 9 -18.13 12.41 2.72
N ASP A 10 -18.43 12.89 3.92
CA ASP A 10 -17.70 14.00 4.54
C ASP A 10 -16.33 13.50 5.04
N VAL A 11 -15.25 14.03 4.47
CA VAL A 11 -13.88 13.76 4.94
C VAL A 11 -13.48 14.91 5.88
N TYR A 12 -13.28 14.58 7.15
CA TYR A 12 -12.81 15.55 8.15
C TYR A 12 -11.31 15.36 8.39
N LYS A 13 -10.54 16.39 8.13
CA LYS A 13 -9.13 16.45 8.47
C LYS A 13 -8.95 17.22 9.77
N ARG A 14 -8.57 16.51 10.83
CA ARG A 14 -8.18 17.08 12.13
C ARG A 14 -6.82 16.54 12.50
N GLN A 15 -5.94 17.40 12.99
CA GLN A 15 -4.60 17.00 13.41
C GLN A 15 -4.51 16.99 14.92
N VAL A 16 -3.64 16.17 15.47
CA VAL A 16 -3.27 16.19 16.89
C VAL A 16 -1.93 16.90 17.04
N SER A 17 -1.68 17.47 18.24
CA SER A 17 -0.36 17.94 18.62
C SER A 17 0.57 16.74 18.90
N ASP A 18 1.84 16.99 19.06
CA ASP A 18 2.87 16.02 19.47
C ASP A 18 2.49 15.22 20.74
N SER A 19 1.90 15.89 21.71
CA SER A 19 1.38 15.31 22.94
C SER A 19 -0.08 14.81 22.85
N GLY A 20 -0.72 14.94 21.70
CA GLY A 20 -2.16 14.69 21.51
C GLY A 20 -2.54 13.25 21.16
N PHE A 21 -1.61 12.31 21.15
CA PHE A 21 -1.88 10.89 20.85
C PHE A 21 -2.40 10.12 22.06
N SER A 22 -2.09 10.57 23.28
CA SER A 22 -2.52 9.95 24.53
C SER A 22 -3.27 10.94 25.40
N ASN A 23 -4.17 10.44 26.25
CA ASN A 23 -4.98 11.25 27.17
C ASN A 23 -5.75 12.39 26.47
N ASN A 24 -6.27 12.14 25.27
CA ASN A 24 -7.01 13.11 24.46
C ASN A 24 -8.50 12.73 24.37
N PRO A 25 -9.34 13.28 25.24
CA PRO A 25 -10.78 12.95 25.27
C PRO A 25 -11.50 13.27 23.95
N LEU A 26 -11.02 14.25 23.18
CA LEU A 26 -11.62 14.58 21.89
C LEU A 26 -11.26 13.53 20.83
N LEU A 27 -10.03 12.99 20.86
CA LEU A 27 -9.63 11.89 20.01
C LEU A 27 -10.42 10.62 20.34
N ASP A 28 -10.62 10.34 21.61
CA ASP A 28 -11.40 9.18 22.07
C ASP A 28 -12.87 9.26 21.61
N GLN A 29 -13.50 10.44 21.75
CA GLN A 29 -14.85 10.68 21.25
C GLN A 29 -14.94 10.53 19.74
N LEU A 30 -13.99 11.07 19.00
CA LEU A 30 -13.94 10.95 17.54
C LEU A 30 -13.73 9.50 17.11
N THR A 31 -12.87 8.76 17.81
CA THR A 31 -12.63 7.34 17.55
C THR A 31 -13.88 6.51 17.77
N THR A 32 -14.60 6.77 18.86
CA THR A 32 -15.88 6.11 19.14
C THR A 32 -16.90 6.40 18.04
N TYR A 33 -17.08 7.66 17.69
CA TYR A 33 -18.00 8.05 16.61
C TYR A 33 -17.63 7.42 15.28
N ALA A 34 -16.35 7.45 14.88
CA ALA A 34 -15.89 6.85 13.63
C ALA A 34 -16.12 5.33 13.60
N SER A 35 -15.89 4.65 14.74
CA SER A 35 -16.17 3.23 14.88
C SER A 35 -17.65 2.89 14.69
N GLU A 36 -18.56 3.69 15.27
CA GLU A 36 -20.02 3.53 15.10
C GLU A 36 -20.44 3.72 13.63
N GLN A 37 -19.73 4.56 12.88
CA GLN A 37 -19.98 4.80 11.45
C GLN A 37 -19.23 3.80 10.55
N GLY A 38 -18.45 2.86 11.09
CA GLY A 38 -17.62 1.94 10.33
C GLY A 38 -16.50 2.63 9.53
N SER A 39 -16.08 3.83 9.94
CA SER A 39 -15.07 4.65 9.26
C SER A 39 -13.72 4.49 9.93
N PRO A 40 -12.62 4.31 9.15
CA PRO A 40 -11.27 4.29 9.73
C PRO A 40 -10.89 5.68 10.24
N ILE A 41 -10.09 5.70 11.32
CA ILE A 41 -9.48 6.92 11.85
C ILE A 41 -7.96 6.73 11.94
N VAL A 42 -7.20 7.74 11.56
CA VAL A 42 -5.75 7.78 11.69
C VAL A 42 -5.37 9.11 12.34
N ALA A 43 -4.81 9.04 13.54
CA ALA A 43 -4.28 10.23 14.22
C ALA A 43 -2.90 10.58 13.64
N ILE A 44 -2.68 11.84 13.25
CA ILE A 44 -1.44 12.34 12.65
C ILE A 44 -1.08 13.67 13.30
N CYS A 45 0.22 13.85 13.58
CA CYS A 45 0.80 15.12 13.94
C CYS A 45 1.70 15.60 12.80
N ALA A 46 1.32 16.68 12.14
CA ALA A 46 2.07 17.20 10.99
C ALA A 46 3.47 17.71 11.37
N ALA A 47 3.67 18.16 12.61
CA ALA A 47 4.99 18.59 13.08
C ALA A 47 5.95 17.38 13.14
N ILE A 48 5.51 16.28 13.74
CA ILE A 48 6.27 15.02 13.81
C ILE A 48 6.58 14.49 12.40
N GLU A 49 5.59 14.47 11.50
CA GLU A 49 5.81 14.00 10.12
C GLU A 49 6.84 14.87 9.38
N SER A 50 6.84 16.18 9.63
CA SER A 50 7.83 17.09 9.04
C SER A 50 9.25 16.82 9.56
N GLU A 51 9.40 16.55 10.85
CA GLU A 51 10.69 16.18 11.45
C GLU A 51 11.21 14.86 10.90
N ILE A 52 10.34 13.84 10.83
CA ILE A 52 10.69 12.51 10.28
C ILE A 52 11.12 12.60 8.81
N ALA A 53 10.52 13.50 8.03
CA ALA A 53 10.84 13.63 6.60
C ALA A 53 12.28 14.09 6.35
N ASP A 54 12.88 14.82 7.27
CA ASP A 54 14.23 15.36 7.18
C ASP A 54 15.31 14.42 7.75
N LEU A 55 14.92 13.30 8.39
CA LEU A 55 15.83 12.32 8.99
C LEU A 55 16.27 11.25 7.98
N ASP A 56 17.46 10.70 8.15
CA ASP A 56 17.86 9.46 7.48
C ASP A 56 17.18 8.23 8.10
N ASP A 57 17.30 7.07 7.46
CA ASP A 57 16.55 5.88 7.87
C ASP A 57 16.93 5.37 9.27
N ALA A 58 18.20 5.50 9.68
CA ALA A 58 18.64 5.07 11.01
C ALA A 58 18.11 6.01 12.11
N ASP A 59 18.15 7.31 11.87
CA ASP A 59 17.63 8.31 12.79
C ASP A 59 16.09 8.25 12.88
N LYS A 60 15.39 7.91 11.78
CA LYS A 60 13.95 7.67 11.80
C LYS A 60 13.54 6.55 12.75
N GLU A 61 14.26 5.42 12.73
CA GLU A 61 13.97 4.29 13.61
C GLU A 61 14.10 4.69 15.08
N VAL A 62 15.17 5.41 15.43
CA VAL A 62 15.40 5.88 16.80
C VAL A 62 14.32 6.88 17.22
N PHE A 63 14.00 7.83 16.36
CA PHE A 63 12.98 8.86 16.63
C PHE A 63 11.60 8.25 16.86
N LEU A 64 11.19 7.30 16.01
CA LEU A 64 9.91 6.61 16.13
C LEU A 64 9.84 5.79 17.43
N ALA A 65 10.93 5.09 17.79
CA ALA A 65 11.01 4.33 19.02
C ALA A 65 10.88 5.23 20.26
N ASP A 66 11.55 6.39 20.27
CA ASP A 66 11.46 7.38 21.37
C ASP A 66 10.05 7.94 21.54
N MET A 67 9.31 8.08 20.43
CA MET A 67 7.92 8.52 20.42
C MET A 67 6.92 7.38 20.71
N GLY A 68 7.39 6.14 20.88
CA GLY A 68 6.54 4.95 21.05
C GLY A 68 5.70 4.62 19.82
N MET A 69 6.17 4.98 18.62
CA MET A 69 5.55 4.71 17.34
C MET A 69 6.31 3.62 16.58
N GLU A 70 5.58 2.73 15.93
CA GLU A 70 6.16 1.65 15.11
C GLU A 70 6.45 2.12 13.67
N GLU A 71 5.73 3.11 13.18
CA GLU A 71 5.82 3.64 11.82
C GLU A 71 5.35 5.09 11.74
N PRO A 72 5.75 5.86 10.71
CA PRO A 72 5.26 7.20 10.45
C PRO A 72 3.74 7.26 10.29
N GLY A 73 3.12 8.36 10.69
CA GLY A 73 1.69 8.56 10.53
C GLY A 73 1.25 8.61 9.07
N LEU A 74 2.12 9.08 8.17
CA LEU A 74 1.88 9.08 6.73
C LEU A 74 1.71 7.66 6.18
N ASP A 75 2.54 6.71 6.61
CA ASP A 75 2.44 5.31 6.18
C ASP A 75 1.15 4.66 6.68
N ARG A 76 0.76 4.95 7.93
CA ARG A 76 -0.54 4.54 8.48
C ARG A 76 -1.71 5.11 7.69
N LEU A 77 -1.62 6.37 7.28
CA LEU A 77 -2.66 7.02 6.46
C LEU A 77 -2.78 6.37 5.09
N ILE A 78 -1.65 6.14 4.41
CA ILE A 78 -1.61 5.49 3.09
C ILE A 78 -2.25 4.11 3.19
N ARG A 79 -1.85 3.30 4.18
CA ARG A 79 -2.39 1.95 4.38
C ARG A 79 -3.90 1.97 4.67
N ALA A 80 -4.35 2.88 5.52
CA ALA A 80 -5.78 3.05 5.81
C ALA A 80 -6.58 3.48 4.57
N ALA A 81 -6.03 4.37 3.74
CA ALA A 81 -6.64 4.81 2.50
C ALA A 81 -6.73 3.67 1.47
N PHE A 82 -5.66 2.90 1.27
CA PHE A 82 -5.67 1.72 0.39
C PHE A 82 -6.74 0.71 0.82
N LYS A 83 -6.80 0.40 2.12
CA LYS A 83 -7.82 -0.50 2.67
C LYS A 83 -9.24 0.03 2.47
N LEU A 84 -9.46 1.32 2.73
CA LEU A 84 -10.78 1.96 2.56
C LEU A 84 -11.25 1.95 1.11
N LEU A 85 -10.33 2.17 0.17
CA LEU A 85 -10.60 2.19 -1.27
C LEU A 85 -10.65 0.78 -1.88
N GLY A 86 -10.33 -0.27 -1.12
CA GLY A 86 -10.24 -1.63 -1.63
C GLY A 86 -9.12 -1.80 -2.65
N LEU A 87 -8.00 -1.12 -2.45
CA LEU A 87 -6.84 -1.17 -3.33
C LEU A 87 -5.72 -2.03 -2.76
N GLN A 88 -4.92 -2.60 -3.66
CA GLN A 88 -3.70 -3.33 -3.35
C GLN A 88 -2.62 -3.02 -4.37
N THR A 89 -1.38 -3.40 -4.08
CA THR A 89 -0.21 -3.13 -4.91
C THR A 89 0.42 -4.42 -5.40
N TYR A 90 0.79 -4.48 -6.68
CA TYR A 90 1.72 -5.46 -7.20
C TYR A 90 2.92 -4.75 -7.84
N PHE A 91 4.01 -5.48 -8.06
CA PHE A 91 5.25 -4.94 -8.63
C PHE A 91 5.56 -5.58 -9.97
N THR A 92 6.19 -4.80 -10.85
CA THR A 92 6.96 -5.32 -11.96
C THR A 92 8.43 -5.00 -11.73
N ALA A 93 9.31 -6.00 -11.88
CA ALA A 93 10.74 -5.84 -11.66
C ALA A 93 11.49 -6.35 -12.89
N GLY A 94 12.08 -5.44 -13.62
CA GLY A 94 12.90 -5.71 -14.80
C GLY A 94 14.28 -5.06 -14.68
N VAL A 95 15.17 -5.36 -15.62
CA VAL A 95 16.54 -4.81 -15.63
C VAL A 95 16.55 -3.29 -15.76
N LYS A 96 15.55 -2.71 -16.43
CA LYS A 96 15.46 -1.27 -16.72
C LYS A 96 14.64 -0.49 -15.72
N GLU A 97 13.64 -1.12 -15.13
CA GLU A 97 12.66 -0.46 -14.28
C GLU A 97 12.10 -1.42 -13.24
N VAL A 98 11.92 -0.92 -12.03
CA VAL A 98 11.10 -1.52 -10.98
C VAL A 98 9.95 -0.56 -10.71
N ARG A 99 8.72 -1.08 -10.73
CA ARG A 99 7.53 -0.23 -10.58
C ARG A 99 6.45 -0.88 -9.74
N ALA A 100 5.80 -0.07 -8.90
CA ALA A 100 4.60 -0.43 -8.17
C ALA A 100 3.36 -0.03 -8.99
N TRP A 101 2.36 -0.91 -9.03
CA TRP A 101 1.09 -0.73 -9.71
C TRP A 101 -0.06 -0.94 -8.74
N THR A 102 -1.03 -0.06 -8.79
CA THR A 102 -2.21 -0.14 -7.92
C THR A 102 -3.37 -0.77 -8.67
N VAL A 103 -4.01 -1.76 -8.04
CA VAL A 103 -5.19 -2.46 -8.58
C VAL A 103 -6.25 -2.64 -7.48
N PRO A 104 -7.53 -2.79 -7.83
CA PRO A 104 -8.55 -3.19 -6.88
C PRO A 104 -8.25 -4.57 -6.26
N VAL A 105 -8.60 -4.75 -5.00
CA VAL A 105 -8.58 -6.07 -4.36
C VAL A 105 -9.51 -7.00 -5.13
N GLY A 106 -9.03 -8.19 -5.46
CA GLY A 106 -9.77 -9.15 -6.28
C GLY A 106 -9.52 -9.03 -7.78
N ALA A 107 -8.68 -8.09 -8.23
CA ALA A 107 -8.29 -8.00 -9.64
C ALA A 107 -7.60 -9.28 -10.13
N THR A 108 -7.96 -9.73 -11.32
CA THR A 108 -7.34 -10.89 -11.97
C THR A 108 -6.05 -10.52 -12.71
N GLY A 109 -5.24 -11.52 -13.07
CA GLY A 109 -4.01 -11.33 -13.83
C GLY A 109 -4.20 -10.47 -15.10
N PRO A 110 -5.19 -10.73 -15.97
CA PRO A 110 -5.49 -9.86 -17.12
C PRO A 110 -5.82 -8.42 -16.74
N GLN A 111 -6.64 -8.20 -15.71
CA GLN A 111 -6.99 -6.86 -15.24
C GLN A 111 -5.76 -6.10 -14.72
N ALA A 112 -4.89 -6.78 -13.98
CA ALA A 112 -3.62 -6.19 -13.55
C ALA A 112 -2.72 -5.84 -14.75
N ALA A 113 -2.60 -6.73 -15.73
CA ALA A 113 -1.87 -6.43 -16.98
C ALA A 113 -2.45 -5.21 -17.71
N GLY A 114 -3.78 -5.05 -17.67
CA GLY A 114 -4.51 -3.93 -18.26
C GLY A 114 -4.18 -2.56 -17.66
N VAL A 115 -3.80 -2.53 -16.38
CA VAL A 115 -3.34 -1.28 -15.73
C VAL A 115 -2.05 -0.77 -16.34
N ILE A 116 -1.20 -1.66 -16.85
CA ILE A 116 0.03 -1.29 -17.55
C ILE A 116 -0.30 -0.81 -18.97
N HIS A 117 -1.03 -1.62 -19.73
CA HIS A 117 -1.49 -1.30 -21.07
C HIS A 117 -2.67 -2.19 -21.49
N THR A 118 -3.63 -1.63 -22.22
CA THR A 118 -4.83 -2.36 -22.66
C THR A 118 -4.51 -3.57 -23.55
N ASP A 119 -3.43 -3.52 -24.33
CA ASP A 119 -3.00 -4.64 -25.16
C ASP A 119 -2.48 -5.82 -24.31
N PHE A 120 -1.91 -5.56 -23.13
CA PHE A 120 -1.47 -6.60 -22.22
C PHE A 120 -2.67 -7.39 -21.65
N GLU A 121 -3.78 -6.71 -21.39
CA GLU A 121 -5.02 -7.35 -20.98
C GLU A 121 -5.59 -8.24 -22.09
N ARG A 122 -5.71 -7.66 -23.32
CA ARG A 122 -6.28 -8.37 -24.47
C ARG A 122 -5.46 -9.58 -24.88
N GLY A 123 -4.15 -9.41 -24.94
CA GLY A 123 -3.20 -10.44 -25.33
C GLY A 123 -2.72 -11.34 -24.19
N PHE A 124 -3.25 -11.21 -22.98
CA PHE A 124 -2.79 -11.94 -21.80
C PHE A 124 -2.77 -13.46 -22.02
N ILE A 125 -1.59 -14.05 -21.81
CA ILE A 125 -1.38 -15.50 -21.88
C ILE A 125 -1.28 -16.07 -20.46
N ARG A 126 -0.32 -15.55 -19.67
CA ARG A 126 -0.05 -15.94 -18.29
C ARG A 126 0.83 -14.89 -17.61
N ALA A 127 0.92 -14.94 -16.30
CA ALA A 127 1.88 -14.18 -15.52
C ALA A 127 2.88 -15.12 -14.84
N GLN A 128 4.15 -14.74 -14.82
CA GLN A 128 5.14 -15.31 -13.91
C GLN A 128 5.08 -14.48 -12.64
N THR A 129 4.76 -15.14 -11.52
CA THR A 129 4.45 -14.46 -10.26
C THR A 129 5.31 -15.02 -9.14
N ILE A 130 5.90 -14.12 -8.35
CA ILE A 130 6.72 -14.42 -7.18
C ILE A 130 6.18 -13.57 -6.04
N ALA A 131 5.96 -14.15 -4.84
CA ALA A 131 5.62 -13.34 -3.67
C ALA A 131 6.80 -12.43 -3.30
N TYR A 132 6.50 -11.21 -2.81
CA TYR A 132 7.53 -10.21 -2.47
C TYR A 132 8.60 -10.77 -1.52
N GLU A 133 8.18 -11.46 -0.46
CA GLU A 133 9.10 -12.02 0.53
C GLU A 133 10.04 -13.06 -0.11
N ASP A 134 9.51 -13.92 -0.99
CA ASP A 134 10.31 -14.90 -1.73
C ASP A 134 11.27 -14.21 -2.71
N TYR A 135 10.84 -13.12 -3.36
CA TYR A 135 11.68 -12.35 -4.27
C TYR A 135 12.88 -11.74 -3.55
N ILE A 136 12.66 -11.15 -2.37
CA ILE A 136 13.73 -10.56 -1.55
C ILE A 136 14.65 -11.66 -0.98
N ALA A 137 14.08 -12.70 -0.37
CA ALA A 137 14.84 -13.80 0.23
C ALA A 137 15.73 -14.53 -0.80
N CYS A 138 15.25 -14.69 -2.03
CA CYS A 138 15.99 -15.32 -3.12
C CYS A 138 16.87 -14.33 -3.92
N LYS A 139 16.95 -13.08 -3.51
CA LYS A 139 17.75 -12.02 -4.17
C LYS A 139 17.37 -11.79 -5.64
N GLY A 140 16.08 -11.86 -5.95
CA GLY A 140 15.51 -11.54 -7.23
C GLY A 140 14.93 -12.72 -8.00
N GLU A 141 14.54 -12.45 -9.26
CA GLU A 141 13.82 -13.38 -10.12
C GLU A 141 14.59 -14.70 -10.35
N ALA A 142 15.88 -14.61 -10.67
CA ALA A 142 16.70 -15.79 -10.98
C ALA A 142 16.78 -16.75 -9.78
N GLY A 143 17.08 -16.24 -8.59
CA GLY A 143 17.11 -17.06 -7.37
C GLY A 143 15.75 -17.63 -6.99
N ALA A 144 14.69 -16.85 -7.16
CA ALA A 144 13.33 -17.34 -6.90
C ALA A 144 12.93 -18.47 -7.88
N LYS A 145 13.34 -18.38 -9.13
CA LYS A 145 13.13 -19.41 -10.14
C LYS A 145 13.89 -20.70 -9.80
N GLU A 146 15.16 -20.60 -9.43
CA GLU A 146 16.00 -21.73 -9.00
C GLU A 146 15.43 -22.41 -7.74
N ALA A 147 14.91 -21.61 -6.81
CA ALA A 147 14.28 -22.08 -5.58
C ALA A 147 12.85 -22.65 -5.80
N GLY A 148 12.33 -22.64 -7.03
CA GLY A 148 10.98 -23.12 -7.35
C GLY A 148 9.85 -22.22 -6.80
N LYS A 149 10.14 -20.95 -6.51
CA LYS A 149 9.20 -19.97 -5.95
C LYS A 149 8.42 -19.19 -7.02
N MET A 150 8.89 -19.22 -8.27
CA MET A 150 8.18 -18.62 -9.39
C MET A 150 7.02 -19.50 -9.83
N ARG A 151 5.82 -18.94 -9.81
CA ARG A 151 4.58 -19.60 -10.25
C ARG A 151 4.19 -19.10 -11.63
N ALA A 152 3.58 -19.97 -12.44
CA ALA A 152 2.96 -19.59 -13.71
C ALA A 152 1.44 -19.52 -13.49
N GLU A 153 0.89 -18.32 -13.51
CA GLU A 153 -0.49 -18.03 -13.18
C GLU A 153 -1.32 -17.71 -14.44
N GLY A 154 -2.48 -18.30 -14.55
CA GLY A 154 -3.41 -18.12 -15.67
C GLY A 154 -4.36 -16.94 -15.50
N LYS A 155 -5.39 -16.89 -16.38
CA LYS A 155 -6.35 -15.77 -16.44
C LYS A 155 -7.20 -15.62 -15.19
N GLU A 156 -7.47 -16.72 -14.47
CA GLU A 156 -8.32 -16.76 -13.27
C GLU A 156 -7.53 -16.43 -11.99
N TYR A 157 -6.22 -16.21 -12.10
CA TYR A 157 -5.41 -15.86 -10.94
C TYR A 157 -5.83 -14.52 -10.38
N VAL A 158 -6.18 -14.49 -9.10
CA VAL A 158 -6.45 -13.26 -8.36
C VAL A 158 -5.13 -12.75 -7.78
N VAL A 159 -4.74 -11.56 -8.19
CA VAL A 159 -3.50 -10.90 -7.75
C VAL A 159 -3.53 -10.69 -6.24
N ARG A 160 -2.40 -10.92 -5.59
CA ARG A 160 -2.21 -10.67 -4.16
C ARG A 160 -1.36 -9.43 -3.95
N ASP A 161 -1.60 -8.77 -2.82
CA ASP A 161 -0.77 -7.64 -2.42
C ASP A 161 0.70 -8.07 -2.28
N GLY A 162 1.61 -7.29 -2.87
CA GLY A 162 3.04 -7.59 -2.89
C GLY A 162 3.50 -8.59 -3.96
N ASP A 163 2.62 -9.13 -4.83
CA ASP A 163 3.09 -9.99 -5.92
C ASP A 163 4.07 -9.26 -6.85
N VAL A 164 5.19 -9.89 -7.17
CA VAL A 164 6.12 -9.44 -8.23
C VAL A 164 5.78 -10.22 -9.51
N MET A 165 5.33 -9.50 -10.54
CA MET A 165 4.71 -10.11 -11.72
C MET A 165 5.42 -9.73 -13.01
N ASN A 166 5.58 -10.70 -13.90
CA ASN A 166 5.99 -10.51 -15.28
C ASN A 166 4.93 -11.10 -16.21
N PHE A 167 4.30 -10.23 -17.01
CA PHE A 167 3.20 -10.62 -17.89
C PHE A 167 3.71 -11.09 -19.26
N LEU A 168 3.24 -12.28 -19.68
CA LEU A 168 3.43 -12.79 -21.02
C LEU A 168 2.14 -12.59 -21.80
N PHE A 169 2.23 -11.90 -22.90
CA PHE A 169 1.10 -11.54 -23.75
C PHE A 169 1.48 -11.66 -25.23
N ASN A 170 0.48 -11.74 -26.09
CA ASN A 170 0.62 -11.73 -27.54
C ASN A 170 -0.41 -10.77 -28.13
N VAL A 171 0.04 -9.83 -28.95
CA VAL A 171 -0.79 -8.81 -29.62
C VAL A 171 -0.69 -9.03 -31.12
#